data_2cb0b3a86cc89cb5273ff7b391570c3b
#
_entry.id   2cb0b3a86cc89cb5273ff7b391570c3b
#
_cell.length_a   1.000
_cell.length_b   1.000
_cell.length_c   1.000
_cell.angle_alpha   90.00
_cell.angle_beta   90.00
_cell.angle_gamma   90.00
#
_symmetry.space_group_name_H-M   'P 1'
#
loop_
_entity.id
_entity.type
_entity.pdbx_description
1 polymer ?
#
loop_
_entity_poly.entity_id
_entity_poly.type
_entity_poly.pdbx_seq_one_letter_code
_entity_poly.pdbx_strand_id
1 'polypeptide(L)' 'MEFKEHVNSLPNRRDEVTSELAALCCVSNNTVYRWLRGDFIPDALKRKVIADYLRVPEKELWPNV' A
#
# COMPACT_ATOMS: atom_id res chain seq x y z
N MET A 1 3.35 2.00 12.01
CA MET A 1 1.96 1.74 11.54
C MET A 1 2.04 0.90 10.28
N GLU A 2 1.37 -0.24 10.25
CA GLU A 2 1.41 -1.12 9.09
C GLU A 2 0.68 -0.51 7.90
N PHE A 3 1.00 -1.02 6.71
CA PHE A 3 0.44 -0.50 5.46
C PHE A 3 -1.10 -0.42 5.49
N LYS A 4 -1.77 -1.51 5.84
CA LYS A 4 -3.23 -1.52 5.86
C LYS A 4 -3.80 -0.54 6.87
N GLU A 5 -3.15 -0.39 8.01
CA GLU A 5 -3.60 0.55 9.03
C GLU A 5 -3.38 1.99 8.58
N HIS A 6 -2.22 2.26 7.97
CA HIS A 6 -1.88 3.59 7.50
C HIS A 6 -2.89 4.09 6.46
N VAL A 7 -3.18 3.27 5.45
CA VAL A 7 -4.10 3.66 4.39
C VAL A 7 -5.54 3.70 4.89
N ASN A 8 -5.95 2.73 5.69
CA ASN A 8 -7.32 2.69 6.21
C ASN A 8 -7.62 3.80 7.20
N SER A 9 -6.59 4.43 7.78
CA SER A 9 -6.78 5.55 8.70
C SER A 9 -6.96 6.89 7.98
N LEU A 10 -6.79 6.91 6.65
CA LEU A 10 -6.95 8.13 5.86
C LEU A 10 -8.43 8.32 5.50
N PRO A 11 -9.15 9.20 6.20
CA PRO A 11 -10.58 9.40 5.89
C PRO A 11 -10.71 10.09 4.53
N ASN A 12 -11.64 9.63 3.72
CA ASN A 12 -11.97 10.24 2.43
C ASN A 12 -10.88 10.15 1.35
N ARG A 13 -9.73 9.49 1.65
CA ARG A 13 -8.65 9.39 0.66
C ARG A 13 -8.27 7.95 0.33
N ARG A 14 -8.91 6.99 0.97
CA ARG A 14 -8.54 5.58 0.78
C ARG A 14 -8.67 5.15 -0.68
N ASP A 15 -9.77 5.49 -1.33
CA ASP A 15 -9.99 5.11 -2.73
C ASP A 15 -9.05 5.85 -3.67
N GLU A 16 -8.78 7.12 -3.40
CA GLU A 16 -7.85 7.92 -4.18
C GLU A 16 -6.45 7.34 -4.10
N VAL A 17 -5.98 7.03 -2.89
CA VAL A 17 -4.67 6.44 -2.67
C VAL A 17 -4.60 5.05 -3.33
N THR A 18 -5.65 4.25 -3.22
CA THR A 18 -5.71 2.94 -3.86
C THR A 18 -5.53 3.05 -5.37
N SER A 19 -6.23 3.98 -6.00
CA SER A 19 -6.13 4.18 -7.45
C SER A 19 -4.73 4.64 -7.86
N GLU A 20 -4.13 5.54 -7.10
CA GLU A 20 -2.79 6.02 -7.40
C GLU A 20 -1.75 4.92 -7.21
N LEU A 21 -1.86 4.13 -6.16
CA LEU A 21 -0.94 3.01 -5.95
C LEU A 21 -1.07 1.96 -7.05
N ALA A 22 -2.29 1.69 -7.51
CA ALA A 22 -2.51 0.76 -8.60
C ALA A 22 -1.82 1.24 -9.87
N ALA A 23 -1.92 2.52 -10.18
CA ALA A 23 -1.28 3.11 -11.34
C ALA A 23 0.25 3.06 -11.23
N LEU A 24 0.79 3.41 -10.07
CA LEU A 24 2.23 3.40 -9.83
C LEU A 24 2.82 1.99 -9.90
N CYS A 25 2.10 1.01 -9.42
CA CYS A 25 2.56 -0.38 -9.40
C CYS A 25 2.15 -1.16 -10.65
N CYS A 26 1.40 -0.55 -11.54
CA CYS A 26 0.91 -1.19 -12.78
C CYS A 26 0.06 -2.43 -12.48
N VAL A 27 -0.81 -2.34 -11.49
CA VAL A 27 -1.71 -3.43 -11.09
C VAL A 27 -3.14 -2.91 -11.03
N SER A 28 -4.10 -3.83 -10.89
CA SER A 28 -5.49 -3.43 -10.75
C SER A 28 -5.79 -2.93 -9.34
N ASN A 29 -6.87 -2.18 -9.20
CA ASN A 29 -7.33 -1.72 -7.88
C ASN A 29 -7.62 -2.91 -6.97
N ASN A 30 -8.15 -4.01 -7.52
CA ASN A 30 -8.42 -5.22 -6.73
C ASN A 30 -7.15 -5.77 -6.08
N THR A 31 -6.02 -5.71 -6.79
CA THR A 31 -4.75 -6.17 -6.24
C THR A 31 -4.35 -5.31 -5.04
N VAL A 32 -4.52 -3.99 -5.15
CA VAL A 32 -4.21 -3.09 -4.03
C VAL A 32 -5.14 -3.37 -2.84
N TYR A 33 -6.44 -3.59 -3.10
CA TYR A 33 -7.37 -3.94 -2.03
C TYR A 33 -6.99 -5.23 -1.31
N ARG A 34 -6.46 -6.22 -2.04
CA ARG A 34 -5.96 -7.46 -1.42
C ARG A 34 -4.78 -7.18 -0.48
N TRP A 35 -3.90 -6.28 -0.88
CA TRP A 35 -2.79 -5.85 -0.01
C TRP A 35 -3.33 -5.16 1.24
N LEU A 36 -4.34 -4.32 1.09
CA LEU A 36 -4.95 -3.60 2.21
C LEU A 36 -5.67 -4.53 3.18
N ARG A 37 -6.19 -5.65 2.69
CA ARG A 37 -6.82 -6.65 3.56
C ARG A 37 -5.82 -7.57 4.23
N GLY A 38 -4.57 -7.55 3.77
CA GLY A 38 -3.54 -8.43 4.30
C GLY A 38 -3.49 -9.80 3.67
N ASP A 39 -4.25 -10.05 2.60
CA ASP A 39 -4.24 -11.35 1.90
C ASP A 39 -2.93 -11.61 1.21
N PHE A 40 -2.30 -10.56 0.70
CA PHE A 40 -1.04 -10.66 -0.05
C PHE A 40 -0.14 -9.50 0.33
N ILE A 41 1.17 -9.72 0.18
CA ILE A 41 2.18 -8.69 0.40
C ILE A 41 2.79 -8.37 -0.96
N PRO A 42 2.91 -7.08 -1.36
CA PRO A 42 3.54 -6.75 -2.64
C PRO A 42 5.01 -7.16 -2.63
N ASP A 43 5.58 -7.38 -3.82
CA ASP A 43 6.98 -7.74 -3.93
C ASP A 43 7.89 -6.58 -3.52
N ALA A 44 9.19 -6.85 -3.40
CA ALA A 44 10.14 -5.87 -2.86
C ALA A 44 10.14 -4.56 -3.65
N LEU A 45 10.06 -4.63 -4.97
CA LEU A 45 10.07 -3.44 -5.81
C LEU A 45 8.82 -2.58 -5.58
N LYS A 46 7.65 -3.23 -5.52
CA LYS A 46 6.40 -2.54 -5.30
C LYS A 46 6.31 -1.97 -3.88
N ARG A 47 6.83 -2.71 -2.89
CA ARG A 47 6.89 -2.19 -1.51
C ARG A 47 7.68 -0.89 -1.45
N LYS A 48 8.80 -0.84 -2.16
CA LYS A 48 9.63 0.37 -2.18
C LYS A 48 8.90 1.54 -2.82
N VAL A 49 8.20 1.31 -3.93
CA VAL A 49 7.43 2.35 -4.60
C VAL A 49 6.33 2.88 -3.67
N ILE A 50 5.63 1.99 -2.99
CA ILE A 50 4.57 2.37 -2.07
C ILE A 50 5.12 3.17 -0.89
N ALA A 51 6.23 2.72 -0.32
CA ALA A 51 6.86 3.41 0.80
C ALA A 51 7.28 4.83 0.40
N ASP A 52 7.87 4.99 -0.78
CA ASP A 52 8.25 6.29 -1.29
C ASP A 52 7.04 7.20 -1.49
N TYR A 53 5.96 6.66 -2.03
CA TYR A 53 4.74 7.42 -2.24
C TYR A 53 4.14 7.92 -0.92
N LEU A 54 4.07 7.04 0.07
CA LEU A 54 3.50 7.37 1.37
C LEU A 54 4.47 8.11 2.28
N ARG A 55 5.75 8.17 1.90
CA ARG A 55 6.82 8.77 2.69
C ARG A 55 6.94 8.15 4.08
N VAL A 56 6.77 6.85 4.13
CA VAL A 56 6.88 6.06 5.36
C VAL A 56 7.90 4.96 5.11
N PRO A 57 8.83 4.70 6.04
CA PRO A 57 9.80 3.62 5.85
C PRO A 57 9.12 2.28 5.60
N GLU A 58 9.67 1.51 4.67
CA GLU A 58 9.13 0.19 4.33
C GLU A 58 8.99 -0.71 5.55
N LYS A 59 9.93 -0.64 6.48
CA LYS A 59 9.89 -1.45 7.69
C LYS A 59 8.70 -1.16 8.58
N GLU A 60 8.19 0.07 8.55
CA GLU A 60 7.00 0.42 9.32
C GLU A 60 5.73 -0.10 8.67
N LEU A 61 5.72 -0.15 7.33
CA LEU A 61 4.55 -0.62 6.59
C LEU A 61 4.45 -2.14 6.62
N TRP A 62 5.57 -2.83 6.50
CA TRP A 62 5.62 -4.30 6.50
C TRP A 62 6.71 -4.80 7.46
N PRO A 63 6.46 -4.73 8.77
CA PRO A 63 7.50 -5.08 9.74
C PRO A 63 7.89 -6.55 9.75
N ASN A 64 7.07 -7.42 9.18
CA ASN A 64 7.31 -8.86 9.17
C ASN A 64 7.92 -9.37 7.86
N VAL A 65 8.38 -8.47 7.00
CA VAL A 65 8.95 -8.84 5.70
C VAL A 65 10.45 -8.72 5.70
#